data_4cef42c0da386426e9eb7e567520817c
#
_entry.id   4cef42c0da386426e9eb7e567520817c
#
_cell.length_a   1.000
_cell.length_b   1.000
_cell.length_c   1.000
_cell.angle_alpha   90.00
_cell.angle_beta   90.00
_cell.angle_gamma   90.00
#
_symmetry.space_group_name_H-M   'P 1'
#
loop_
_entity.id
_entity.type
_entity.pdbx_description
1 polymer ?
#
loop_
_entity_poly.entity_id
_entity_poly.type
_entity_poly.pdbx_seq_one_letter_code
_entity_poly.pdbx_strand_id
1 'polypeptide(L)'
;MTPTSYLELIKTFKKLIGRKRKQVAQSRDRYQNGLTKILETAEQVAGMQEELKALQPKLKIAQKETAEKLVIVQAEEAKVNVQVEAVDKIVQACDKTKREAAEMKSSCEEMLAVAIPALKAAEKALNSLTKGDITEVKAMKNPPHGVKVTMDAVCLMFQLKPARVKDPDNPSRKINDYWPVAKKDLLGDTKFLTHLMDYDRDNIDPEIVEKVGVFCERDDFTPKVVKKASIACAGLCQWVHAMIMYDKVAKEVEPKRIALAKATKELAAAEA
;
A
#
# COMPACT_ATOMS: atom_id res chain seq x y z
N MET A 1 57.17 -92.23 69.64
CA MET A 1 56.94 -90.86 69.11
C MET A 1 58.18 -90.05 69.46
N THR A 2 58.77 -89.38 68.42
CA THR A 2 59.94 -88.60 68.67
C THR A 2 59.52 -87.18 69.11
N PRO A 3 60.31 -86.46 69.93
CA PRO A 3 59.96 -85.10 70.41
C PRO A 3 59.66 -84.06 69.26
N THR A 4 60.24 -84.30 68.09
CA THR A 4 60.02 -83.46 66.85
C THR A 4 58.64 -83.63 66.28
N SER A 5 58.09 -84.82 66.28
CA SER A 5 56.72 -85.11 65.80
C SER A 5 55.64 -84.38 66.63
N TYR A 6 55.85 -84.35 67.95
CA TYR A 6 54.95 -83.65 68.89
C TYR A 6 54.95 -82.14 68.64
N LEU A 7 56.15 -81.55 68.46
CA LEU A 7 56.26 -80.10 68.15
C LEU A 7 55.60 -79.75 66.80
N GLU A 8 55.73 -80.58 65.79
CA GLU A 8 55.08 -80.40 64.55
C GLU A 8 53.53 -80.46 64.60
N LEU A 9 53.05 -81.39 65.40
CA LEU A 9 51.63 -81.53 65.69
C LEU A 9 51.06 -80.26 66.35
N ILE A 10 51.78 -79.72 67.34
CA ILE A 10 51.39 -78.49 68.03
C ILE A 10 51.43 -77.30 67.07
N LYS A 11 52.46 -77.17 66.20
CA LYS A 11 52.57 -76.10 65.22
C LYS A 11 51.42 -76.19 64.17
N THR A 12 51.11 -77.43 63.71
CA THR A 12 50.02 -77.65 62.75
C THR A 12 48.67 -77.35 63.43
N PHE A 13 48.46 -77.80 64.65
CA PHE A 13 47.24 -77.47 65.37
C PHE A 13 47.04 -75.98 65.60
N LYS A 14 48.10 -75.28 66.06
CA LYS A 14 48.03 -73.81 66.17
C LYS A 14 47.74 -73.12 64.87
N LYS A 15 48.31 -73.60 63.77
CA LYS A 15 48.09 -73.03 62.38
C LYS A 15 46.63 -73.28 61.92
N LEU A 16 46.10 -74.50 62.18
CA LEU A 16 44.70 -74.85 61.85
C LEU A 16 43.70 -74.02 62.68
N ILE A 17 43.91 -73.93 63.98
CA ILE A 17 43.07 -73.11 64.86
C ILE A 17 43.14 -71.64 64.42
N GLY A 18 44.33 -71.10 64.14
CA GLY A 18 44.49 -69.74 63.63
C GLY A 18 43.69 -69.49 62.32
N ARG A 19 43.75 -70.47 61.39
CA ARG A 19 42.93 -70.38 60.15
C ARG A 19 41.43 -70.43 60.42
N LYS A 20 40.98 -71.35 61.27
CA LYS A 20 39.57 -71.46 61.63
C LYS A 20 39.07 -70.23 62.37
N ARG A 21 39.83 -69.66 63.32
CA ARG A 21 39.47 -68.43 64.00
C ARG A 21 39.35 -67.29 63.01
N LYS A 22 40.28 -67.18 62.05
CA LYS A 22 40.24 -66.15 61.03
C LYS A 22 39.01 -66.32 60.08
N GLN A 23 38.69 -67.58 59.73
CA GLN A 23 37.47 -67.84 58.90
C GLN A 23 36.19 -67.46 59.65
N VAL A 24 36.08 -67.85 60.92
CA VAL A 24 34.93 -67.50 61.73
C VAL A 24 34.80 -66.03 61.97
N ALA A 25 35.93 -65.36 62.23
CA ALA A 25 35.93 -63.89 62.37
C ALA A 25 35.49 -63.16 61.05
N GLN A 26 36.03 -63.60 59.92
CA GLN A 26 35.60 -63.07 58.60
C GLN A 26 34.12 -63.31 58.31
N SER A 27 33.60 -64.51 58.63
CA SER A 27 32.18 -64.78 58.46
C SER A 27 31.33 -63.93 59.41
N ARG A 28 31.73 -63.78 60.68
CA ARG A 28 31.03 -62.96 61.65
C ARG A 28 31.00 -61.49 61.13
N ASP A 29 32.15 -60.92 60.70
CA ASP A 29 32.21 -59.60 60.24
C ASP A 29 31.38 -59.39 58.96
N ARG A 30 31.35 -60.41 58.06
CA ARG A 30 30.47 -60.41 56.89
C ARG A 30 29.00 -60.37 57.24
N TYR A 31 28.59 -61.18 58.18
CA TYR A 31 27.20 -61.19 58.62
C TYR A 31 26.81 -59.92 59.37
N GLN A 32 27.73 -59.44 60.21
CA GLN A 32 27.50 -58.21 60.97
C GLN A 32 27.38 -56.98 60.01
N ASN A 33 28.24 -56.87 59.03
CA ASN A 33 28.15 -55.82 58.00
C ASN A 33 26.91 -55.95 57.14
N GLY A 34 26.53 -57.20 56.80
CA GLY A 34 25.28 -57.47 56.09
C GLY A 34 24.05 -57.07 56.92
N LEU A 35 24.03 -57.41 58.21
CA LEU A 35 22.92 -57.03 59.07
C LEU A 35 22.80 -55.52 59.25
N THR A 36 23.94 -54.81 59.46
CA THR A 36 23.96 -53.37 59.56
C THR A 36 23.41 -52.72 58.30
N LYS A 37 23.83 -53.18 57.09
CA LYS A 37 23.33 -52.66 55.83
C LYS A 37 21.83 -52.90 55.62
N ILE A 38 21.32 -54.06 56.04
CA ILE A 38 19.88 -54.39 55.97
C ILE A 38 19.08 -53.43 56.86
N LEU A 39 19.56 -53.23 58.10
CA LEU A 39 18.89 -52.33 59.04
C LEU A 39 18.90 -50.84 58.52
N GLU A 40 20.05 -50.37 58.09
CA GLU A 40 20.15 -49.03 57.46
C GLU A 40 19.24 -48.87 56.26
N THR A 41 19.19 -49.87 55.38
CA THR A 41 18.31 -49.89 54.19
C THR A 41 16.84 -49.92 54.60
N ALA A 42 16.50 -50.69 55.62
CA ALA A 42 15.13 -50.75 56.12
C ALA A 42 14.66 -49.43 56.70
N GLU A 43 15.54 -48.72 57.41
CA GLU A 43 15.26 -47.39 57.94
C GLU A 43 15.11 -46.34 56.80
N GLN A 44 15.98 -46.40 55.81
CA GLN A 44 15.86 -45.53 54.63
C GLN A 44 14.56 -45.78 53.85
N VAL A 45 14.18 -47.07 53.65
CA VAL A 45 12.92 -47.41 53.01
C VAL A 45 11.71 -46.96 53.81
N ALA A 46 11.76 -47.09 55.15
CA ALA A 46 10.68 -46.61 56.01
C ALA A 46 10.55 -45.08 55.92
N GLY A 47 11.65 -44.34 55.91
CA GLY A 47 11.67 -42.87 55.70
C GLY A 47 11.11 -42.47 54.34
N MET A 48 11.55 -43.13 53.26
CA MET A 48 10.99 -42.87 51.92
C MET A 48 9.49 -43.21 51.81
N GLN A 49 9.00 -44.27 52.53
CA GLN A 49 7.56 -44.56 52.54
C GLN A 49 6.75 -43.48 53.24
N GLU A 50 7.28 -42.87 54.31
CA GLU A 50 6.61 -41.77 54.99
C GLU A 50 6.60 -40.50 54.13
N GLU A 51 7.72 -40.19 53.49
CA GLU A 51 7.77 -39.10 52.51
C GLU A 51 6.80 -39.27 51.36
N LEU A 52 6.70 -40.48 50.79
CA LEU A 52 5.73 -40.83 49.75
C LEU A 52 4.28 -40.64 50.21
N LYS A 53 3.97 -41.07 51.46
CA LYS A 53 2.65 -40.86 52.04
C LYS A 53 2.33 -39.36 52.24
N ALA A 54 3.31 -38.54 52.60
CA ALA A 54 3.15 -37.12 52.79
C ALA A 54 3.02 -36.38 51.45
N LEU A 55 3.65 -36.85 50.34
CA LEU A 55 3.57 -36.32 49.02
C LEU A 55 2.28 -36.65 48.23
N GLN A 56 1.68 -37.84 48.53
CA GLN A 56 0.43 -38.26 47.86
C GLN A 56 -0.72 -37.25 47.93
N PRO A 57 -1.05 -36.64 49.11
CA PRO A 57 -2.11 -35.64 49.16
C PRO A 57 -1.75 -34.36 48.38
N LYS A 58 -0.47 -33.97 48.43
CA LYS A 58 0.00 -32.79 47.64
C LYS A 58 -0.12 -33.00 46.13
N LEU A 59 0.21 -34.24 45.67
CA LEU A 59 0.03 -34.63 44.26
C LEU A 59 -1.44 -34.61 43.84
N LYS A 60 -2.35 -35.09 44.69
CA LYS A 60 -3.80 -35.06 44.39
C LYS A 60 -4.34 -33.62 44.31
N ILE A 61 -3.85 -32.71 45.17
CA ILE A 61 -4.24 -31.31 45.15
C ILE A 61 -3.69 -30.66 43.86
N ALA A 62 -2.41 -30.83 43.56
CA ALA A 62 -1.79 -30.31 42.34
C ALA A 62 -2.44 -30.85 41.06
N GLN A 63 -2.85 -32.12 41.03
CA GLN A 63 -3.61 -32.69 39.90
C GLN A 63 -4.95 -32.01 39.72
N LYS A 64 -5.70 -31.76 40.81
CA LYS A 64 -6.99 -31.05 40.73
C LYS A 64 -6.81 -29.62 40.25
N GLU A 65 -5.87 -28.87 40.83
CA GLU A 65 -5.57 -27.52 40.42
C GLU A 65 -5.14 -27.46 38.97
N THR A 66 -4.34 -28.43 38.50
CA THR A 66 -3.93 -28.48 37.08
C THR A 66 -5.10 -28.80 36.16
N ALA A 67 -5.99 -29.72 36.59
CA ALA A 67 -7.19 -30.04 35.80
C ALA A 67 -8.14 -28.82 35.69
N GLU A 68 -8.36 -28.11 36.80
CA GLU A 68 -9.19 -26.88 36.80
C GLU A 68 -8.58 -25.80 35.94
N LYS A 69 -7.27 -25.57 36.03
CA LYS A 69 -6.55 -24.58 35.18
C LYS A 69 -6.59 -24.98 33.70
N LEU A 70 -6.47 -26.25 33.35
CA LEU A 70 -6.59 -26.72 31.98
C LEU A 70 -7.95 -26.40 31.36
N VAL A 71 -9.03 -26.55 32.12
CA VAL A 71 -10.38 -26.24 31.65
C VAL A 71 -10.50 -24.71 31.39
N ILE A 72 -9.93 -23.90 32.28
CA ILE A 72 -9.94 -22.43 32.12
C ILE A 72 -9.14 -22.04 30.88
N VAL A 73 -7.92 -22.58 30.72
CA VAL A 73 -7.06 -22.28 29.57
C VAL A 73 -7.74 -22.69 28.25
N GLN A 74 -8.37 -23.89 28.19
CA GLN A 74 -9.11 -24.29 27.00
C GLN A 74 -10.29 -23.38 26.67
N ALA A 75 -11.00 -22.90 27.68
CA ALA A 75 -12.08 -21.94 27.47
C ALA A 75 -11.57 -20.57 27.00
N GLU A 76 -10.42 -20.13 27.48
CA GLU A 76 -9.77 -18.89 27.04
C GLU A 76 -9.18 -19.05 25.65
N GLU A 77 -8.54 -20.17 25.32
CA GLU A 77 -8.06 -20.46 23.96
C GLU A 77 -9.19 -20.41 22.93
N ALA A 78 -10.35 -20.99 23.26
CA ALA A 78 -11.50 -20.91 22.36
C ALA A 78 -11.96 -19.47 22.10
N LYS A 79 -11.95 -18.60 23.12
CA LYS A 79 -12.27 -17.18 22.98
C LYS A 79 -11.23 -16.44 22.17
N VAL A 80 -9.94 -16.68 22.44
CA VAL A 80 -8.83 -16.06 21.72
C VAL A 80 -8.85 -16.46 20.24
N ASN A 81 -9.10 -17.74 19.92
CA ASN A 81 -9.17 -18.20 18.54
C ASN A 81 -10.28 -17.48 17.75
N VAL A 82 -11.45 -17.25 18.35
CA VAL A 82 -12.52 -16.47 17.72
C VAL A 82 -12.08 -15.01 17.48
N GLN A 83 -11.36 -14.43 18.44
CA GLN A 83 -10.82 -13.06 18.26
C GLN A 83 -9.75 -13.01 17.17
N VAL A 84 -8.85 -13.98 17.10
CA VAL A 84 -7.83 -14.08 16.05
C VAL A 84 -8.48 -14.20 14.67
N GLU A 85 -9.48 -15.06 14.50
CA GLU A 85 -10.22 -15.15 13.23
C GLU A 85 -10.92 -13.84 12.85
N ALA A 86 -11.44 -13.09 13.81
CA ALA A 86 -12.05 -11.79 13.56
C ALA A 86 -11.02 -10.75 13.14
N VAL A 87 -9.86 -10.72 13.81
CA VAL A 87 -8.74 -9.83 13.47
C VAL A 87 -8.17 -10.18 12.09
N ASP A 88 -7.98 -11.46 11.79
CA ASP A 88 -7.49 -11.89 10.46
C ASP A 88 -8.40 -11.43 9.32
N LYS A 89 -9.71 -11.49 9.50
CA LYS A 89 -10.67 -10.96 8.52
C LYS A 89 -10.53 -9.46 8.33
N ILE A 90 -10.32 -8.71 9.42
CA ILE A 90 -10.10 -7.25 9.36
C ILE A 90 -8.79 -6.95 8.64
N VAL A 91 -7.70 -7.64 8.97
CA VAL A 91 -6.40 -7.48 8.32
C VAL A 91 -6.48 -7.75 6.82
N GLN A 92 -7.14 -8.85 6.41
CA GLN A 92 -7.33 -9.16 4.99
C GLN A 92 -8.16 -8.09 4.27
N ALA A 93 -9.20 -7.55 4.91
CA ALA A 93 -9.98 -6.46 4.35
C ALA A 93 -9.16 -5.17 4.22
N CYS A 94 -8.36 -4.82 5.22
CA CYS A 94 -7.45 -3.68 5.18
C CYS A 94 -6.38 -3.82 4.08
N ASP A 95 -5.78 -4.99 3.93
CA ASP A 95 -4.77 -5.25 2.90
C ASP A 95 -5.37 -5.16 1.49
N LYS A 96 -6.61 -5.63 1.31
CA LYS A 96 -7.33 -5.47 0.05
C LYS A 96 -7.57 -4.00 -0.26
N THR A 97 -8.08 -3.23 0.70
CA THR A 97 -8.32 -1.79 0.54
C THR A 97 -7.03 -1.02 0.28
N LYS A 98 -5.92 -1.38 0.93
CA LYS A 98 -4.59 -0.81 0.67
C LYS A 98 -4.13 -1.04 -0.77
N ARG A 99 -4.31 -2.25 -1.30
CA ARG A 99 -3.98 -2.57 -2.70
C ARG A 99 -4.83 -1.77 -3.68
N GLU A 100 -6.14 -1.76 -3.50
CA GLU A 100 -7.06 -1.00 -4.35
C GLU A 100 -6.75 0.51 -4.32
N ALA A 101 -6.42 1.06 -3.15
CA ALA A 101 -6.00 2.45 -3.01
C ALA A 101 -4.67 2.74 -3.72
N ALA A 102 -3.69 1.83 -3.64
CA ALA A 102 -2.42 1.97 -4.33
C ALA A 102 -2.57 1.91 -5.86
N GLU A 103 -3.41 1.01 -6.38
CA GLU A 103 -3.73 0.91 -7.80
C GLU A 103 -4.45 2.16 -8.32
N MET A 104 -5.44 2.67 -7.56
CA MET A 104 -6.12 3.93 -7.89
C MET A 104 -5.15 5.11 -7.91
N LYS A 105 -4.25 5.20 -6.94
CA LYS A 105 -3.24 6.25 -6.89
C LYS A 105 -2.31 6.21 -8.09
N SER A 106 -1.78 5.03 -8.42
CA SER A 106 -0.91 4.83 -9.59
C SER A 106 -1.61 5.21 -10.89
N SER A 107 -2.87 4.76 -11.07
CA SER A 107 -3.68 5.11 -12.24
C SER A 107 -3.91 6.63 -12.36
N CYS A 108 -4.20 7.31 -11.25
CA CYS A 108 -4.35 8.78 -11.24
C CYS A 108 -3.04 9.51 -11.61
N GLU A 109 -1.91 9.04 -11.06
CA GLU A 109 -0.59 9.60 -11.34
C GLU A 109 -0.20 9.41 -12.81
N GLU A 110 -0.46 8.25 -13.40
CA GLU A 110 -0.22 7.97 -14.82
C GLU A 110 -1.04 8.86 -15.74
N MET A 111 -2.33 9.03 -15.47
CA MET A 111 -3.20 9.92 -16.24
C MET A 111 -2.72 11.39 -16.18
N LEU A 112 -2.37 11.88 -14.99
CA LEU A 112 -1.86 13.21 -14.79
C LEU A 112 -0.47 13.42 -15.41
N ALA A 113 0.36 12.36 -15.43
CA ALA A 113 1.69 12.40 -16.05
C ALA A 113 1.64 12.68 -17.56
N VAL A 114 0.54 12.37 -18.23
CA VAL A 114 0.34 12.71 -19.66
C VAL A 114 -0.24 14.12 -19.81
N ALA A 115 -1.22 14.50 -19.01
CA ALA A 115 -1.92 15.78 -19.14
C ALA A 115 -1.07 16.99 -18.69
N ILE A 116 -0.34 16.88 -17.60
CA ILE A 116 0.47 17.98 -17.04
C ILE A 116 1.61 18.42 -17.99
N PRO A 117 2.40 17.54 -18.61
CA PRO A 117 3.42 17.95 -19.57
C PRO A 117 2.83 18.62 -20.81
N ALA A 118 1.68 18.14 -21.31
CA ALA A 118 0.98 18.77 -22.44
C ALA A 118 0.54 20.19 -22.11
N LEU A 119 0.00 20.40 -20.90
CA LEU A 119 -0.39 21.71 -20.40
C LEU A 119 0.83 22.66 -20.28
N LYS A 120 1.92 22.20 -19.68
CA LYS A 120 3.17 22.98 -19.56
C LYS A 120 3.76 23.32 -20.92
N ALA A 121 3.67 22.42 -21.89
CA ALA A 121 4.12 22.69 -23.27
C ALA A 121 3.24 23.74 -23.94
N ALA A 122 1.93 23.72 -23.71
CA ALA A 122 1.01 24.72 -24.21
C ALA A 122 1.23 26.11 -23.56
N GLU A 123 1.40 26.17 -22.26
CA GLU A 123 1.76 27.39 -21.52
C GLU A 123 3.08 27.98 -22.04
N LYS A 124 4.08 27.13 -22.28
CA LYS A 124 5.35 27.59 -22.89
C LYS A 124 5.17 28.10 -24.30
N ALA A 125 4.31 27.48 -25.11
CA ALA A 125 3.98 27.95 -26.44
C ALA A 125 3.28 29.32 -26.40
N LEU A 126 2.32 29.53 -25.49
CA LEU A 126 1.67 30.82 -25.26
C LEU A 126 2.67 31.92 -24.81
N ASN A 127 3.56 31.58 -23.87
CA ASN A 127 4.60 32.50 -23.38
C ASN A 127 5.58 32.93 -24.47
N SER A 128 5.74 32.16 -25.52
CA SER A 128 6.59 32.52 -26.68
C SER A 128 5.87 33.42 -27.67
N LEU A 129 4.54 33.61 -27.53
CA LEU A 129 3.80 34.54 -28.41
C LEU A 129 4.02 35.98 -28.03
N THR A 130 4.31 36.76 -29.02
CA THR A 130 4.48 38.22 -28.87
C THR A 130 3.21 38.98 -29.25
N LYS A 131 3.09 40.23 -28.78
CA LYS A 131 2.01 41.12 -29.22
C LYS A 131 2.05 41.35 -30.75
N GLY A 132 3.25 41.27 -31.36
CA GLY A 132 3.44 41.36 -32.81
C GLY A 132 2.73 40.20 -33.54
N ASP A 133 2.90 38.97 -33.05
CA ASP A 133 2.29 37.78 -33.64
C ASP A 133 0.74 37.84 -33.61
N ILE A 134 0.18 38.36 -32.52
CA ILE A 134 -1.27 38.58 -32.38
C ILE A 134 -1.73 39.69 -33.33
N THR A 135 -0.95 40.74 -33.50
CA THR A 135 -1.26 41.83 -34.41
C THR A 135 -1.23 41.35 -35.87
N GLU A 136 -0.29 40.50 -36.24
CA GLU A 136 -0.20 39.89 -37.56
C GLU A 136 -1.49 39.07 -37.87
N VAL A 137 -1.92 38.22 -36.94
CA VAL A 137 -3.18 37.45 -37.10
C VAL A 137 -4.38 38.41 -37.23
N LYS A 138 -4.46 39.45 -36.40
CA LYS A 138 -5.51 40.47 -36.45
C LYS A 138 -5.56 41.20 -37.78
N ALA A 139 -4.41 41.46 -38.44
CA ALA A 139 -4.32 42.17 -39.71
C ALA A 139 -4.89 41.38 -40.90
N MET A 140 -5.03 40.07 -40.77
CA MET A 140 -5.56 39.24 -41.86
C MET A 140 -7.02 39.58 -42.15
N LYS A 141 -7.30 39.94 -43.45
CA LYS A 141 -8.67 40.18 -43.92
C LYS A 141 -9.40 38.88 -44.20
N ASN A 142 -8.73 37.98 -44.92
CA ASN A 142 -9.21 36.63 -45.24
C ASN A 142 -8.22 35.61 -44.66
N PRO A 143 -8.41 35.15 -43.41
CA PRO A 143 -7.46 34.23 -42.81
C PRO A 143 -7.54 32.85 -43.44
N PRO A 144 -6.45 32.10 -43.53
CA PRO A 144 -6.42 30.73 -43.94
C PRO A 144 -7.34 29.88 -43.05
N HIS A 145 -7.84 28.75 -43.59
CA HIS A 145 -8.77 27.89 -42.91
C HIS A 145 -8.31 27.45 -41.49
N GLY A 146 -7.05 27.05 -41.33
CA GLY A 146 -6.48 26.68 -40.03
C GLY A 146 -6.51 27.81 -38.99
N VAL A 147 -6.37 29.08 -39.43
CA VAL A 147 -6.48 30.24 -38.53
C VAL A 147 -7.93 30.48 -38.12
N LYS A 148 -8.89 30.34 -39.07
CA LYS A 148 -10.33 30.44 -38.75
C LYS A 148 -10.74 29.41 -37.72
N VAL A 149 -10.46 28.14 -37.99
CA VAL A 149 -10.82 27.01 -37.08
C VAL A 149 -10.22 27.19 -35.68
N THR A 150 -8.97 27.67 -35.62
CA THR A 150 -8.33 27.97 -34.34
C THR A 150 -9.04 29.08 -33.57
N MET A 151 -9.40 30.16 -34.25
CA MET A 151 -10.09 31.29 -33.62
C MET A 151 -11.53 30.92 -33.23
N ASP A 152 -12.21 30.11 -34.04
CA ASP A 152 -13.53 29.58 -33.71
C ASP A 152 -13.47 28.77 -32.40
N ALA A 153 -12.49 27.87 -32.26
CA ALA A 153 -12.30 27.08 -31.02
C ALA A 153 -11.97 28.00 -29.83
N VAL A 154 -11.11 28.98 -29.98
CA VAL A 154 -10.79 29.93 -28.90
C VAL A 154 -12.01 30.79 -28.53
N CYS A 155 -12.80 31.27 -29.50
CA CYS A 155 -14.05 31.99 -29.22
C CYS A 155 -15.04 31.16 -28.44
N LEU A 156 -15.15 29.85 -28.75
CA LEU A 156 -15.99 28.92 -27.99
C LEU A 156 -15.49 28.73 -26.55
N MET A 157 -14.19 28.63 -26.33
CA MET A 157 -13.59 28.54 -24.98
C MET A 157 -13.93 29.80 -24.15
N PHE A 158 -13.96 30.98 -24.75
CA PHE A 158 -14.35 32.24 -24.09
C PHE A 158 -15.87 32.54 -24.16
N GLN A 159 -16.70 31.56 -24.56
CA GLN A 159 -18.17 31.66 -24.63
C GLN A 159 -18.67 32.85 -25.50
N LEU A 160 -17.92 33.23 -26.49
CA LEU A 160 -18.32 34.30 -27.40
C LEU A 160 -19.37 33.82 -28.39
N LYS A 161 -20.33 34.69 -28.73
CA LYS A 161 -21.38 34.35 -29.71
C LYS A 161 -20.92 34.74 -31.12
N PRO A 162 -21.13 33.89 -32.15
CA PRO A 162 -20.75 34.18 -33.51
C PRO A 162 -21.53 35.39 -34.08
N ALA A 163 -20.92 36.15 -34.94
CA ALA A 163 -21.58 37.18 -35.68
C ALA A 163 -22.32 36.60 -36.90
N ARG A 164 -23.48 37.18 -37.21
CA ARG A 164 -24.20 36.82 -38.45
C ARG A 164 -23.70 37.62 -39.61
N VAL A 165 -22.89 37.00 -40.47
CA VAL A 165 -22.26 37.63 -41.63
C VAL A 165 -22.94 37.09 -42.92
N LYS A 166 -22.95 37.89 -43.98
CA LYS A 166 -23.40 37.44 -45.29
C LYS A 166 -22.45 36.37 -45.82
N ASP A 167 -23.01 35.30 -46.32
CA ASP A 167 -22.24 34.21 -46.93
C ASP A 167 -21.50 34.73 -48.17
N PRO A 168 -20.17 34.56 -48.28
CA PRO A 168 -19.40 34.97 -49.45
C PRO A 168 -19.87 34.36 -50.73
N ASP A 169 -20.36 33.09 -50.69
CA ASP A 169 -20.79 32.34 -51.86
C ASP A 169 -22.28 32.57 -52.19
N ASN A 170 -23.07 33.00 -51.20
CA ASN A 170 -24.49 33.29 -51.37
C ASN A 170 -24.94 34.49 -50.52
N PRO A 171 -24.91 35.74 -51.06
CA PRO A 171 -25.23 36.98 -50.33
C PRO A 171 -26.62 37.06 -49.70
N SER A 172 -27.56 36.20 -50.14
CA SER A 172 -28.91 36.12 -49.59
C SER A 172 -28.96 35.31 -48.29
N ARG A 173 -27.93 34.50 -47.99
CA ARG A 173 -27.81 33.67 -46.80
C ARG A 173 -26.88 34.34 -45.75
N LYS A 174 -27.26 34.26 -44.48
CA LYS A 174 -26.40 34.64 -43.35
C LYS A 174 -25.83 33.39 -42.74
N ILE A 175 -24.52 33.39 -42.54
CA ILE A 175 -23.78 32.33 -41.82
C ILE A 175 -23.27 32.89 -40.47
N ASN A 176 -23.09 31.96 -39.53
CA ASN A 176 -22.44 32.32 -38.25
C ASN A 176 -20.93 32.26 -38.47
N ASP A 177 -20.24 33.36 -38.18
CA ASP A 177 -18.80 33.48 -38.34
C ASP A 177 -18.22 34.08 -37.04
N TYR A 178 -17.25 33.42 -36.46
CA TYR A 178 -16.56 33.91 -35.27
C TYR A 178 -15.43 34.88 -35.59
N TRP A 179 -14.95 34.91 -36.82
CA TRP A 179 -13.80 35.76 -37.19
C TRP A 179 -13.97 37.27 -36.89
N PRO A 180 -15.09 37.92 -37.16
CA PRO A 180 -15.30 39.33 -36.81
C PRO A 180 -15.28 39.56 -35.30
N VAL A 181 -15.84 38.61 -34.52
CA VAL A 181 -15.85 38.68 -33.08
C VAL A 181 -14.47 38.44 -32.50
N ALA A 182 -13.75 37.44 -33.00
CA ALA A 182 -12.37 37.14 -32.63
C ALA A 182 -11.45 38.36 -32.84
N LYS A 183 -11.58 39.09 -33.98
CA LYS A 183 -10.81 40.27 -34.26
C LYS A 183 -11.09 41.44 -33.30
N LYS A 184 -12.36 41.58 -32.90
CA LYS A 184 -12.78 42.72 -32.08
C LYS A 184 -12.52 42.43 -30.60
N ASP A 185 -13.02 41.29 -30.12
CA ASP A 185 -13.15 41.01 -28.68
C ASP A 185 -11.96 40.21 -28.11
N LEU A 186 -11.25 39.42 -28.95
CA LEU A 186 -10.06 38.68 -28.50
C LEU A 186 -8.76 39.33 -28.96
N LEU A 187 -8.52 39.40 -30.27
CA LEU A 187 -7.30 39.96 -30.85
C LEU A 187 -7.22 41.47 -30.69
N GLY A 188 -8.36 42.12 -30.37
CA GLY A 188 -8.44 43.54 -30.04
C GLY A 188 -7.99 43.88 -28.63
N ASP A 189 -8.06 42.92 -27.74
CA ASP A 189 -7.72 43.10 -26.33
C ASP A 189 -6.20 42.98 -26.10
N THR A 190 -5.62 44.02 -25.50
CA THR A 190 -4.19 44.04 -25.14
C THR A 190 -3.80 43.01 -24.06
N LYS A 191 -4.80 42.52 -23.32
CA LYS A 191 -4.66 41.51 -22.24
C LYS A 191 -5.02 40.12 -22.68
N PHE A 192 -5.29 39.87 -23.96
CA PHE A 192 -5.73 38.57 -24.46
C PHE A 192 -4.80 37.43 -24.03
N LEU A 193 -3.49 37.57 -24.14
CA LEU A 193 -2.52 36.57 -23.71
C LEU A 193 -2.57 36.30 -22.20
N THR A 194 -2.81 37.37 -21.42
CA THR A 194 -2.99 37.21 -19.96
C THR A 194 -4.27 36.41 -19.64
N HIS A 195 -5.37 36.75 -20.34
CA HIS A 195 -6.62 36.00 -20.15
C HIS A 195 -6.52 34.53 -20.54
N LEU A 196 -5.68 34.17 -21.52
CA LEU A 196 -5.39 32.78 -21.88
C LEU A 196 -4.58 32.07 -20.79
N MET A 197 -3.65 32.78 -20.14
CA MET A 197 -2.83 32.22 -19.04
C MET A 197 -3.64 32.04 -17.74
N ASP A 198 -4.52 32.99 -17.46
CA ASP A 198 -5.37 33.03 -16.25
C ASP A 198 -6.68 32.27 -16.44
N TYR A 199 -6.83 31.57 -17.58
CA TYR A 199 -8.04 30.80 -17.87
C TYR A 199 -8.28 29.67 -16.81
N ASP A 200 -9.49 29.64 -16.24
CA ASP A 200 -9.88 28.65 -15.24
C ASP A 200 -10.06 27.28 -15.89
N ARG A 201 -8.98 26.50 -15.84
CA ARG A 201 -8.92 25.17 -16.42
C ARG A 201 -9.66 24.11 -15.61
N ASP A 202 -9.92 24.39 -14.32
CA ASP A 202 -10.55 23.42 -13.42
C ASP A 202 -12.08 23.46 -13.49
N ASN A 203 -12.66 24.55 -14.04
CA ASN A 203 -14.10 24.78 -14.15
C ASN A 203 -14.54 25.05 -15.60
N ILE A 204 -14.15 24.24 -16.56
CA ILE A 204 -14.60 24.39 -17.95
C ILE A 204 -16.02 23.83 -18.08
N ASP A 205 -16.94 24.64 -18.65
CA ASP A 205 -18.31 24.24 -18.90
C ASP A 205 -18.37 22.98 -19.78
N PRO A 206 -19.09 21.93 -19.39
CA PRO A 206 -19.22 20.69 -20.16
C PRO A 206 -19.69 20.90 -21.60
N GLU A 207 -20.58 21.86 -21.85
CA GLU A 207 -21.04 22.18 -23.22
C GLU A 207 -19.92 22.72 -24.11
N ILE A 208 -18.98 23.47 -23.51
CA ILE A 208 -17.81 23.98 -24.22
C ILE A 208 -16.86 22.84 -24.55
N VAL A 209 -16.60 21.96 -23.57
CA VAL A 209 -15.73 20.78 -23.76
C VAL A 209 -16.25 19.91 -24.89
N GLU A 210 -17.57 19.66 -24.97
CA GLU A 210 -18.17 18.90 -26.05
C GLU A 210 -18.01 19.57 -27.40
N LYS A 211 -18.39 20.88 -27.49
CA LYS A 211 -18.31 21.65 -28.73
C LYS A 211 -16.86 21.78 -29.23
N VAL A 212 -15.92 22.09 -28.35
CA VAL A 212 -14.49 22.25 -28.70
C VAL A 212 -13.82 20.89 -28.93
N GLY A 213 -14.28 19.84 -28.24
CA GLY A 213 -13.84 18.48 -28.46
C GLY A 213 -13.98 18.01 -29.89
N VAL A 214 -15.11 18.36 -30.54
CA VAL A 214 -15.34 18.09 -31.98
C VAL A 214 -14.29 18.77 -32.86
N PHE A 215 -13.83 19.97 -32.50
CA PHE A 215 -12.74 20.62 -33.25
C PHE A 215 -11.42 19.87 -33.04
N CYS A 216 -11.14 19.39 -31.84
CA CYS A 216 -9.91 18.67 -31.54
C CYS A 216 -9.78 17.32 -32.26
N GLU A 217 -10.92 16.70 -32.66
CA GLU A 217 -10.94 15.45 -33.44
C GLU A 217 -10.71 15.65 -34.93
N ARG A 218 -10.70 16.89 -35.41
CA ARG A 218 -10.53 17.20 -36.83
C ARG A 218 -9.06 17.14 -37.24
N ASP A 219 -8.78 16.51 -38.38
CA ASP A 219 -7.42 16.41 -38.94
C ASP A 219 -6.81 17.77 -39.32
N ASP A 220 -7.65 18.77 -39.65
CA ASP A 220 -7.25 20.12 -40.02
C ASP A 220 -6.96 21.00 -38.79
N PHE A 221 -7.37 20.58 -37.57
CA PHE A 221 -7.12 21.31 -36.34
C PHE A 221 -6.00 20.66 -35.51
N THR A 222 -4.83 20.51 -36.11
CA THR A 222 -3.65 20.02 -35.40
C THR A 222 -2.56 21.09 -35.37
N PRO A 223 -1.76 21.18 -34.28
CA PRO A 223 -0.71 22.22 -34.20
C PRO A 223 0.27 22.18 -35.37
N LYS A 224 0.51 20.98 -35.97
CA LYS A 224 1.41 20.84 -37.14
C LYS A 224 0.80 21.42 -38.41
N VAL A 225 -0.50 21.27 -38.64
CA VAL A 225 -1.21 21.78 -39.81
C VAL A 225 -1.39 23.29 -39.67
N VAL A 226 -1.85 23.77 -38.51
CA VAL A 226 -2.08 25.19 -38.23
C VAL A 226 -0.78 25.99 -38.28
N LYS A 227 0.36 25.40 -37.90
CA LYS A 227 1.70 26.05 -37.98
C LYS A 227 2.08 26.48 -39.39
N LYS A 228 1.58 25.80 -40.43
CA LYS A 228 1.81 26.18 -41.83
C LYS A 228 1.12 27.50 -42.18
N ALA A 229 0.04 27.84 -41.49
CA ALA A 229 -0.73 29.06 -41.71
C ALA A 229 -0.31 30.20 -40.78
N SER A 230 -0.05 29.91 -39.51
CA SER A 230 0.42 30.90 -38.52
C SER A 230 1.06 30.21 -37.33
N ILE A 231 2.22 30.69 -36.90
CA ILE A 231 2.93 30.20 -35.70
C ILE A 231 2.12 30.57 -34.46
N ALA A 232 1.54 31.78 -34.41
CA ALA A 232 0.70 32.20 -33.30
C ALA A 232 -0.52 31.30 -33.12
N CYS A 233 -1.23 31.01 -34.21
CA CYS A 233 -2.39 30.12 -34.16
C CYS A 233 -2.01 28.68 -33.81
N ALA A 234 -0.81 28.21 -34.17
CA ALA A 234 -0.34 26.89 -33.72
C ALA A 234 -0.18 26.82 -32.19
N GLY A 235 0.33 27.89 -31.54
CA GLY A 235 0.38 27.98 -30.08
C GLY A 235 -1.02 27.97 -29.43
N LEU A 236 -1.96 28.72 -29.99
CA LEU A 236 -3.35 28.76 -29.55
C LEU A 236 -4.04 27.37 -29.75
N CYS A 237 -3.81 26.71 -30.88
CA CYS A 237 -4.31 25.38 -31.15
C CYS A 237 -3.77 24.37 -30.12
N GLN A 238 -2.48 24.41 -29.82
CA GLN A 238 -1.85 23.57 -28.82
C GLN A 238 -2.45 23.78 -27.42
N TRP A 239 -2.72 25.08 -27.09
CA TRP A 239 -3.37 25.42 -25.82
C TRP A 239 -4.79 24.87 -25.73
N VAL A 240 -5.61 25.01 -26.78
CA VAL A 240 -6.98 24.44 -26.80
C VAL A 240 -6.93 22.92 -26.59
N HIS A 241 -6.07 22.21 -27.32
CA HIS A 241 -5.91 20.76 -27.15
C HIS A 241 -5.50 20.37 -25.73
N ALA A 242 -4.56 21.11 -25.13
CA ALA A 242 -4.09 20.85 -23.78
C ALA A 242 -5.20 21.08 -22.74
N MET A 243 -6.01 22.15 -22.89
CA MET A 243 -7.14 22.42 -21.99
C MET A 243 -8.20 21.32 -22.03
N ILE A 244 -8.60 20.90 -23.23
CA ILE A 244 -9.59 19.83 -23.39
C ILE A 244 -9.07 18.49 -22.89
N MET A 245 -7.78 18.17 -23.14
CA MET A 245 -7.14 16.96 -22.60
C MET A 245 -7.08 16.99 -21.08
N TYR A 246 -6.70 18.14 -20.50
CA TYR A 246 -6.64 18.30 -19.05
C TYR A 246 -8.01 18.15 -18.41
N ASP A 247 -9.06 18.80 -18.94
CA ASP A 247 -10.42 18.70 -18.42
C ASP A 247 -10.94 17.25 -18.42
N LYS A 248 -10.71 16.51 -19.53
CA LYS A 248 -11.08 15.09 -19.62
C LYS A 248 -10.39 14.26 -18.52
N VAL A 249 -9.09 14.46 -18.35
CA VAL A 249 -8.32 13.74 -17.33
C VAL A 249 -8.71 14.19 -15.92
N ALA A 250 -8.91 15.47 -15.68
CA ALA A 250 -9.30 16.01 -14.38
C ALA A 250 -10.65 15.44 -13.92
N LYS A 251 -11.64 15.40 -14.81
CA LYS A 251 -12.97 14.82 -14.55
C LYS A 251 -12.94 13.31 -14.27
N GLU A 252 -11.99 12.58 -14.84
CA GLU A 252 -11.81 11.16 -14.59
C GLU A 252 -11.02 10.88 -13.31
N VAL A 253 -10.06 11.74 -12.99
CA VAL A 253 -9.20 11.62 -11.81
C VAL A 253 -9.89 12.09 -10.53
N GLU A 254 -10.71 13.15 -10.58
CA GLU A 254 -11.33 13.74 -9.38
C GLU A 254 -12.19 12.75 -8.58
N PRO A 255 -13.11 11.96 -9.18
CA PRO A 255 -13.87 10.95 -8.42
C PRO A 255 -12.96 9.87 -7.82
N LYS A 256 -11.86 9.51 -8.51
CA LYS A 256 -10.87 8.56 -7.99
C LYS A 256 -10.10 9.14 -6.79
N ARG A 257 -9.76 10.43 -6.82
CA ARG A 257 -9.13 11.14 -5.69
C ARG A 257 -10.04 11.20 -4.46
N ILE A 258 -11.33 11.47 -4.66
CA ILE A 258 -12.32 11.48 -3.59
C ILE A 258 -12.45 10.06 -2.98
N ALA A 259 -12.56 9.02 -3.82
CA ALA A 259 -12.60 7.64 -3.38
C ALA A 259 -11.32 7.23 -2.62
N LEU A 260 -10.15 7.63 -3.10
CA LEU A 260 -8.87 7.41 -2.44
C LEU A 260 -8.81 8.07 -1.06
N ALA A 261 -9.23 9.34 -0.97
CA ALA A 261 -9.25 10.07 0.30
C ALA A 261 -10.20 9.42 1.32
N LYS A 262 -11.33 8.87 0.86
CA LYS A 262 -12.26 8.11 1.69
C LYS A 262 -11.63 6.79 2.16
N ALA A 263 -11.06 6.01 1.26
CA ALA A 263 -10.41 4.73 1.57
C ALA A 263 -9.23 4.90 2.54
N THR A 264 -8.41 5.94 2.36
CA THR A 264 -7.29 6.23 3.29
C THR A 264 -7.78 6.63 4.68
N LYS A 265 -8.90 7.36 4.76
CA LYS A 265 -9.50 7.73 6.04
C LYS A 265 -10.12 6.52 6.76
N GLU A 266 -10.77 5.63 6.02
CA GLU A 266 -11.31 4.37 6.56
C GLU A 266 -10.20 3.44 7.04
N LEU A 267 -9.08 3.34 6.30
CA LEU A 267 -7.90 2.59 6.71
C LEU A 267 -7.30 3.13 8.01
N ALA A 268 -7.11 4.44 8.11
CA ALA A 268 -6.58 5.07 9.33
C ALA A 268 -7.49 4.84 10.55
N ALA A 269 -8.81 4.77 10.34
CA ALA A 269 -9.77 4.45 11.40
C ALA A 269 -9.77 2.96 11.79
N ALA A 270 -9.42 2.07 10.88
CA ALA A 270 -9.33 0.63 11.15
C ALA A 270 -7.99 0.22 11.79
N GLU A 271 -6.93 1.02 11.61
CA GLU A 271 -5.61 0.82 12.22
C GLU A 271 -5.50 1.42 13.63
N ALA A 272 -6.43 2.30 14.03
CA ALA A 272 -6.50 2.92 15.37
C ALA A 272 -7.29 2.08 16.37
#